data_3692750de84c2fc1fe273dcea55d34ae
#
_entry.id   3692750de84c2fc1fe273dcea55d34ae
#
_cell.length_a   1.000
_cell.length_b   1.000
_cell.length_c   1.000
_cell.angle_alpha   90.00
_cell.angle_beta   90.00
_cell.angle_gamma   90.00
#
_symmetry.space_group_name_H-M   'P 1'
#
loop_
_entity.id
_entity.type
_entity.pdbx_description
1 polymer ?
#
loop_
_entity_poly.entity_id
_entity_poly.type
_entity_poly.pdbx_seq_one_letter_code
_entity_poly.pdbx_strand_id
1 'polypeptide(L)'
;MTTLAGTVALVTGSSSGIGAATARRLAADGAAVALVARRGDRLADLASMIRGAGGTALVAPADVTDDRQAREVVERTVSELGRLDTLVNNAGIMLLGLALDAQPGEWDQMVALNVLGLLHVTHAALPHLVTAAQGSPRQVADLVNISSTAGRVARPGGSVYALTKFGLAGFAESVRQELQPQRVRVSVVEPGTVDTELVSHVRDGVREAAGRQVASIEPLRPEDIADAVSYIVTRDRRVAVNEILVRAAEQTW
;
A
#
# COMPACT_ATOMS: atom_id res chain seq x y z
N MET A 1 -5.44 -25.54 4.77
CA MET A 1 -4.73 -24.91 3.64
C MET A 1 -4.73 -23.42 3.90
N THR A 2 -3.60 -22.74 3.70
CA THR A 2 -3.51 -21.30 3.79
C THR A 2 -4.35 -20.64 2.70
N THR A 3 -5.04 -19.54 3.02
CA THR A 3 -6.12 -18.95 2.19
C THR A 3 -5.59 -18.38 0.87
N LEU A 4 -4.30 -18.00 0.81
CA LEU A 4 -3.64 -17.42 -0.37
C LEU A 4 -2.65 -18.38 -1.04
N ALA A 5 -2.68 -19.68 -0.75
CA ALA A 5 -1.78 -20.65 -1.36
C ALA A 5 -1.91 -20.64 -2.90
N GLY A 6 -0.78 -20.62 -3.59
CA GLY A 6 -0.70 -20.56 -5.05
C GLY A 6 -1.01 -19.20 -5.67
N THR A 7 -1.06 -18.14 -4.86
CA THR A 7 -1.21 -16.75 -5.33
C THR A 7 0.07 -15.94 -5.16
N VAL A 8 0.16 -14.82 -5.85
CA VAL A 8 1.29 -13.88 -5.79
C VAL A 8 0.80 -12.49 -5.43
N ALA A 9 1.45 -11.85 -4.46
CA ALA A 9 1.20 -10.48 -4.09
C ALA A 9 2.42 -9.59 -4.37
N LEU A 10 2.22 -8.39 -4.90
CA LEU A 10 3.22 -7.34 -4.99
C LEU A 10 2.88 -6.24 -4.00
N VAL A 11 3.84 -5.87 -3.14
CA VAL A 11 3.65 -4.81 -2.12
C VAL A 11 4.68 -3.71 -2.35
N THR A 12 4.19 -2.50 -2.68
CA THR A 12 5.06 -1.32 -2.81
C THR A 12 5.32 -0.68 -1.45
N GLY A 13 6.50 -0.05 -1.28
CA GLY A 13 6.89 0.55 0.00
C GLY A 13 7.12 -0.47 1.10
N SER A 14 7.50 -1.71 0.75
CA SER A 14 7.65 -2.84 1.68
C SER A 14 8.93 -2.81 2.53
N SER A 15 9.76 -1.77 2.44
CA SER A 15 11.00 -1.67 3.23
C SER A 15 10.81 -1.28 4.70
N SER A 16 9.60 -0.89 5.11
CA SER A 16 9.26 -0.52 6.51
C SER A 16 7.75 -0.44 6.74
N GLY A 17 7.35 -0.25 7.99
CA GLY A 17 6.00 0.10 8.41
C GLY A 17 4.92 -0.84 7.87
N ILE A 18 3.81 -0.26 7.42
CA ILE A 18 2.62 -0.99 6.92
C ILE A 18 2.99 -1.94 5.77
N GLY A 19 3.85 -1.51 4.83
CA GLY A 19 4.21 -2.35 3.69
C GLY A 19 4.97 -3.61 4.09
N ALA A 20 5.93 -3.49 5.03
CA ALA A 20 6.67 -4.63 5.54
C ALA A 20 5.76 -5.60 6.34
N ALA A 21 4.88 -5.07 7.20
CA ALA A 21 3.91 -5.86 7.95
C ALA A 21 2.93 -6.58 7.01
N THR A 22 2.41 -5.87 5.98
CA THR A 22 1.52 -6.44 4.97
C THR A 22 2.19 -7.58 4.20
N ALA A 23 3.44 -7.38 3.76
CA ALA A 23 4.17 -8.43 3.04
C ALA A 23 4.37 -9.69 3.89
N ARG A 24 4.74 -9.54 5.18
CA ARG A 24 4.85 -10.66 6.11
C ARG A 24 3.50 -11.36 6.30
N ARG A 25 2.44 -10.60 6.49
CA ARG A 25 1.11 -11.14 6.71
C ARG A 25 0.61 -11.94 5.49
N LEU A 26 0.70 -11.38 4.29
CA LEU A 26 0.29 -12.08 3.07
C LEU A 26 1.12 -13.34 2.80
N ALA A 27 2.43 -13.31 3.12
CA ALA A 27 3.27 -14.50 3.06
C ALA A 27 2.84 -15.58 4.08
N ALA A 28 2.49 -15.18 5.31
CA ALA A 28 1.96 -16.09 6.33
C ALA A 28 0.59 -16.67 5.92
N ASP A 29 -0.22 -15.91 5.19
CA ASP A 29 -1.50 -16.37 4.61
C ASP A 29 -1.28 -17.28 3.38
N GLY A 30 -0.02 -17.47 2.93
CA GLY A 30 0.37 -18.44 1.90
C GLY A 30 0.68 -17.87 0.52
N ALA A 31 0.66 -16.55 0.33
CA ALA A 31 1.07 -15.94 -0.93
C ALA A 31 2.59 -15.95 -1.12
N ALA A 32 3.08 -16.09 -2.35
CA ALA A 32 4.41 -15.62 -2.69
C ALA A 32 4.37 -14.08 -2.78
N VAL A 33 5.40 -13.39 -2.24
CA VAL A 33 5.38 -11.92 -2.16
C VAL A 33 6.55 -11.29 -2.88
N ALA A 34 6.28 -10.32 -3.77
CA ALA A 34 7.27 -9.42 -4.34
C ALA A 34 7.39 -8.17 -3.46
N LEU A 35 8.58 -7.93 -2.96
CA LEU A 35 8.91 -6.83 -2.05
C LEU A 35 9.50 -5.68 -2.84
N VAL A 36 8.76 -4.57 -2.97
CA VAL A 36 9.13 -3.44 -3.82
C VAL A 36 9.37 -2.18 -3.00
N ALA A 37 10.59 -1.66 -3.02
CA ALA A 37 10.98 -0.36 -2.49
C ALA A 37 12.38 0.00 -2.98
N ARG A 38 12.86 1.22 -2.69
CA ARG A 38 14.21 1.67 -3.07
C ARG A 38 15.33 1.05 -2.22
N ARG A 39 15.06 0.76 -0.94
CA ARG A 39 16.06 0.26 0.04
C ARG A 39 16.22 -1.26 -0.09
N GLY A 40 17.10 -1.70 -0.98
CA GLY A 40 17.31 -3.12 -1.30
C GLY A 40 17.80 -3.96 -0.12
N ASP A 41 18.64 -3.40 0.75
CA ASP A 41 19.14 -4.00 2.00
C ASP A 41 17.97 -4.40 2.92
N ARG A 42 17.06 -3.48 3.19
CA ARG A 42 15.88 -3.75 4.03
C ARG A 42 14.92 -4.75 3.41
N LEU A 43 14.80 -4.76 2.08
CA LEU A 43 14.03 -5.78 1.39
C LEU A 43 14.66 -7.16 1.52
N ALA A 44 16.00 -7.25 1.48
CA ALA A 44 16.71 -8.50 1.67
C ALA A 44 16.51 -9.07 3.08
N ASP A 45 16.58 -8.21 4.12
CA ASP A 45 16.31 -8.60 5.50
C ASP A 45 14.86 -9.10 5.67
N LEU A 46 13.89 -8.38 5.11
CA LEU A 46 12.48 -8.79 5.15
C LEU A 46 12.27 -10.11 4.41
N ALA A 47 12.89 -10.29 3.25
CA ALA A 47 12.80 -11.54 2.50
C ALA A 47 13.42 -12.72 3.27
N SER A 48 14.54 -12.48 3.97
CA SER A 48 15.16 -13.49 4.85
C SER A 48 14.21 -13.93 5.97
N MET A 49 13.54 -12.97 6.64
CA MET A 49 12.54 -13.28 7.67
C MET A 49 11.37 -14.10 7.11
N ILE A 50 10.83 -13.69 5.95
CA ILE A 50 9.71 -14.40 5.31
C ILE A 50 10.12 -15.83 4.93
N ARG A 51 11.30 -16.00 4.31
CA ARG A 51 11.81 -17.32 3.92
C ARG A 51 12.13 -18.20 5.12
N GLY A 52 12.68 -17.60 6.19
CA GLY A 52 12.94 -18.30 7.46
C GLY A 52 11.66 -18.82 8.14
N ALA A 53 10.52 -18.17 7.88
CA ALA A 53 9.19 -18.62 8.31
C ALA A 53 8.52 -19.59 7.30
N GLY A 54 9.23 -20.03 6.26
CA GLY A 54 8.72 -20.96 5.25
C GLY A 54 7.94 -20.31 4.10
N GLY A 55 7.90 -18.98 4.02
CA GLY A 55 7.25 -18.25 2.93
C GLY A 55 8.16 -18.07 1.71
N THR A 56 7.58 -17.55 0.63
CA THR A 56 8.30 -17.19 -0.60
C THR A 56 8.32 -15.68 -0.75
N ALA A 57 9.50 -15.10 -0.98
CA ALA A 57 9.66 -13.66 -1.21
C ALA A 57 10.64 -13.38 -2.35
N LEU A 58 10.28 -12.43 -3.22
CA LEU A 58 11.12 -11.87 -4.27
C LEU A 58 11.58 -10.46 -3.84
N VAL A 59 12.87 -10.21 -3.82
CA VAL A 59 13.45 -8.88 -3.58
C VAL A 59 13.52 -8.14 -4.90
N ALA A 60 12.78 -7.05 -5.02
CA ALA A 60 12.62 -6.28 -6.26
C ALA A 60 12.83 -4.77 -6.02
N PRO A 61 14.08 -4.30 -5.84
CA PRO A 61 14.36 -2.89 -5.63
C PRO A 61 13.94 -2.07 -6.84
N ALA A 62 13.13 -1.01 -6.60
CA ALA A 62 12.70 -0.08 -7.64
C ALA A 62 12.28 1.26 -7.04
N ASP A 63 12.44 2.34 -7.79
CA ASP A 63 11.76 3.61 -7.58
C ASP A 63 10.51 3.66 -8.45
N VAL A 64 9.35 3.53 -7.82
CA VAL A 64 8.06 3.50 -8.52
C VAL A 64 7.66 4.86 -9.11
N THR A 65 8.37 5.95 -8.79
CA THR A 65 8.18 7.25 -9.45
C THR A 65 8.72 7.25 -10.88
N ASP A 66 9.63 6.34 -11.20
CA ASP A 66 10.11 6.06 -12.55
C ASP A 66 9.20 5.00 -13.22
N ASP A 67 8.47 5.41 -14.23
CA ASP A 67 7.50 4.56 -14.95
C ASP A 67 8.15 3.31 -15.57
N ARG A 68 9.40 3.39 -16.05
CA ARG A 68 10.12 2.23 -16.57
C ARG A 68 10.41 1.21 -15.47
N GLN A 69 10.94 1.66 -14.31
CA GLN A 69 11.22 0.77 -13.19
C GLN A 69 9.92 0.17 -12.61
N ALA A 70 8.83 0.94 -12.57
CA ALA A 70 7.52 0.44 -12.14
C ALA A 70 7.02 -0.69 -13.05
N ARG A 71 7.16 -0.56 -14.37
CA ARG A 71 6.84 -1.64 -15.31
C ARG A 71 7.76 -2.83 -15.15
N GLU A 72 9.08 -2.60 -15.12
CA GLU A 72 10.07 -3.67 -14.99
C GLU A 72 9.86 -4.52 -13.74
N VAL A 73 9.50 -3.90 -12.60
CA VAL A 73 9.27 -4.63 -11.36
C VAL A 73 8.00 -5.48 -11.38
N VAL A 74 6.96 -5.04 -12.06
CA VAL A 74 5.73 -5.84 -12.26
C VAL A 74 6.03 -7.03 -13.19
N GLU A 75 6.64 -6.79 -14.33
CA GLU A 75 7.00 -7.85 -15.28
C GLU A 75 7.95 -8.87 -14.65
N ARG A 76 8.92 -8.41 -13.87
CA ARG A 76 9.82 -9.27 -13.12
C ARG A 76 9.07 -10.13 -12.10
N THR A 77 8.08 -9.55 -11.41
CA THR A 77 7.25 -10.31 -10.47
C THR A 77 6.52 -11.44 -11.17
N VAL A 78 5.90 -11.16 -12.31
CA VAL A 78 5.17 -12.17 -13.09
C VAL A 78 6.13 -13.23 -13.67
N SER A 79 7.28 -12.82 -14.19
CA SER A 79 8.25 -13.77 -14.79
C SER A 79 8.88 -14.70 -13.76
N GLU A 80 9.20 -14.21 -12.54
CA GLU A 80 9.86 -15.01 -11.51
C GLU A 80 8.88 -15.80 -10.62
N LEU A 81 7.68 -15.26 -10.36
CA LEU A 81 6.68 -15.89 -9.49
C LEU A 81 5.49 -16.50 -10.26
N GLY A 82 5.43 -16.31 -11.58
CA GLY A 82 4.50 -16.97 -12.48
C GLY A 82 3.16 -16.26 -12.65
N ARG A 83 2.79 -15.28 -11.81
CA ARG A 83 1.49 -14.58 -11.83
C ARG A 83 1.49 -13.33 -10.96
N LEU A 84 0.39 -12.57 -10.96
CA LEU A 84 0.14 -11.49 -10.02
C LEU A 84 -1.36 -11.46 -9.66
N ASP A 85 -1.71 -11.85 -8.43
CA ASP A 85 -3.10 -11.93 -7.94
C ASP A 85 -3.48 -10.75 -7.07
N THR A 86 -2.52 -10.14 -6.40
CA THR A 86 -2.76 -9.02 -5.48
C THR A 86 -1.72 -7.94 -5.68
N LEU A 87 -2.17 -6.71 -5.94
CA LEU A 87 -1.33 -5.52 -5.85
C LEU A 87 -1.70 -4.72 -4.61
N VAL A 88 -0.71 -4.41 -3.75
CA VAL A 88 -0.88 -3.48 -2.63
C VAL A 88 -0.06 -2.22 -2.91
N ASN A 89 -0.74 -1.14 -3.29
CA ASN A 89 -0.18 0.19 -3.42
C ASN A 89 -0.06 0.83 -2.03
N ASN A 90 1.11 0.67 -1.42
CA ASN A 90 1.39 1.20 -0.09
C ASN A 90 2.50 2.26 -0.10
N ALA A 91 3.36 2.31 -1.11
CA ALA A 91 4.40 3.34 -1.20
C ALA A 91 3.81 4.74 -1.10
N GLY A 92 4.35 5.56 -0.20
CA GLY A 92 3.87 6.91 0.01
C GLY A 92 4.78 7.72 0.93
N ILE A 93 4.63 9.03 0.86
CA ILE A 93 5.33 10.00 1.71
C ILE A 93 4.34 11.04 2.23
N MET A 94 4.59 11.55 3.42
CA MET A 94 3.81 12.59 4.06
C MET A 94 4.73 13.73 4.48
N LEU A 95 4.64 14.87 3.80
CA LEU A 95 5.37 16.08 4.10
C LEU A 95 4.37 17.15 4.53
N LEU A 96 4.27 17.36 5.84
CA LEU A 96 3.31 18.29 6.43
C LEU A 96 3.93 19.67 6.64
N GLY A 97 3.12 20.70 6.49
CA GLY A 97 3.47 22.10 6.73
C GLY A 97 2.36 23.04 6.23
N LEU A 98 2.25 24.24 6.82
CA LEU A 98 1.36 25.25 6.28
C LEU A 98 1.76 25.60 4.84
N ALA A 99 0.77 25.92 4.00
CA ALA A 99 1.02 26.18 2.58
C ALA A 99 2.02 27.32 2.32
N LEU A 100 2.02 28.34 3.20
CA LEU A 100 2.95 29.47 3.12
C LEU A 100 4.40 29.08 3.50
N ASP A 101 4.57 28.01 4.26
CA ASP A 101 5.87 27.56 4.76
C ASP A 101 6.40 26.32 4.00
N ALA A 102 5.66 25.86 2.98
CA ALA A 102 6.03 24.70 2.18
C ALA A 102 7.39 24.91 1.50
N GLN A 103 8.27 23.92 1.59
CA GLN A 103 9.56 24.01 0.91
C GLN A 103 9.43 23.64 -0.58
N PRO A 104 10.25 24.24 -1.45
CA PRO A 104 10.30 23.85 -2.85
C PRO A 104 10.45 22.34 -3.01
N GLY A 105 9.64 21.73 -3.88
CA GLY A 105 9.68 20.31 -4.21
C GLY A 105 8.96 19.36 -3.23
N GLU A 106 8.54 19.79 -2.02
CA GLU A 106 7.77 18.93 -1.11
C GLU A 106 6.44 18.44 -1.75
N TRP A 107 5.76 19.35 -2.42
CA TRP A 107 4.50 19.04 -3.10
C TRP A 107 4.71 18.11 -4.29
N ASP A 108 5.75 18.39 -5.09
CA ASP A 108 6.10 17.55 -6.24
C ASP A 108 6.47 16.14 -5.81
N GLN A 109 7.22 15.98 -4.72
CA GLN A 109 7.59 14.68 -4.17
C GLN A 109 6.35 13.88 -3.73
N MET A 110 5.39 14.53 -3.06
CA MET A 110 4.14 13.86 -2.67
C MET A 110 3.31 13.45 -3.88
N VAL A 111 3.18 14.31 -4.90
CA VAL A 111 2.47 13.97 -6.14
C VAL A 111 3.20 12.88 -6.91
N ALA A 112 4.53 12.97 -7.05
CA ALA A 112 5.32 11.98 -7.76
C ALA A 112 5.19 10.58 -7.14
N LEU A 113 5.27 10.45 -5.81
CA LEU A 113 5.21 9.13 -5.18
C LEU A 113 3.77 8.66 -4.93
N ASN A 114 2.93 9.50 -4.30
CA ASN A 114 1.61 9.07 -3.84
C ASN A 114 0.60 8.97 -4.99
N VAL A 115 0.83 9.69 -6.10
CA VAL A 115 -0.05 9.68 -7.27
C VAL A 115 0.62 8.98 -8.44
N LEU A 116 1.67 9.56 -9.03
CA LEU A 116 2.28 9.01 -10.25
C LEU A 116 2.85 7.61 -10.02
N GLY A 117 3.58 7.40 -8.91
CA GLY A 117 4.12 6.08 -8.57
C GLY A 117 3.04 5.00 -8.43
N LEU A 118 1.93 5.34 -7.78
CA LEU A 118 0.76 4.45 -7.70
C LEU A 118 0.16 4.17 -9.08
N LEU A 119 0.00 5.18 -9.92
CA LEU A 119 -0.56 5.03 -11.27
C LEU A 119 0.34 4.16 -12.15
N HIS A 120 1.67 4.36 -12.13
CA HIS A 120 2.64 3.59 -12.91
C HIS A 120 2.54 2.09 -12.58
N VAL A 121 2.62 1.74 -11.29
CA VAL A 121 2.55 0.34 -10.86
C VAL A 121 1.17 -0.25 -11.15
N THR A 122 0.10 0.50 -10.88
CA THR A 122 -1.27 0.03 -11.16
C THR A 122 -1.46 -0.25 -12.64
N HIS A 123 -1.10 0.69 -13.51
CA HIS A 123 -1.25 0.53 -14.95
C HIS A 123 -0.51 -0.69 -15.49
N ALA A 124 0.73 -0.91 -15.03
CA ALA A 124 1.51 -2.09 -15.39
C ALA A 124 0.87 -3.40 -14.87
N ALA A 125 0.28 -3.38 -13.66
CA ALA A 125 -0.27 -4.57 -13.02
C ALA A 125 -1.66 -4.99 -13.55
N LEU A 126 -2.47 -4.05 -14.07
CA LEU A 126 -3.85 -4.33 -14.47
C LEU A 126 -4.03 -5.52 -15.41
N PRO A 127 -3.26 -5.68 -16.51
CA PRO A 127 -3.41 -6.85 -17.41
C PRO A 127 -3.14 -8.18 -16.69
N HIS A 128 -2.18 -8.18 -15.76
CA HIS A 128 -1.80 -9.38 -15.01
C HIS A 128 -2.85 -9.74 -13.95
N LEU A 129 -3.43 -8.75 -13.28
CA LEU A 129 -4.54 -8.96 -12.34
C LEU A 129 -5.78 -9.53 -13.04
N VAL A 130 -6.12 -9.00 -14.22
CA VAL A 130 -7.23 -9.54 -15.04
C VAL A 130 -6.96 -10.99 -15.45
N THR A 131 -5.76 -11.30 -15.90
CA THR A 131 -5.35 -12.66 -16.25
C THR A 131 -5.41 -13.58 -15.01
N ALA A 132 -4.90 -13.12 -13.88
CA ALA A 132 -4.93 -13.88 -12.63
C ALA A 132 -6.36 -14.16 -12.16
N ALA A 133 -7.27 -13.20 -12.25
CA ALA A 133 -8.67 -13.38 -11.85
C ALA A 133 -9.37 -14.51 -12.62
N GLN A 134 -8.91 -14.84 -13.83
CA GLN A 134 -9.45 -15.94 -14.64
C GLN A 134 -8.83 -17.29 -14.27
N GLY A 135 -7.51 -17.32 -13.97
CA GLY A 135 -6.73 -18.54 -13.73
C GLY A 135 -6.28 -18.75 -12.27
N SER A 136 -6.68 -17.91 -11.33
CA SER A 136 -6.35 -18.04 -9.91
C SER A 136 -7.12 -19.18 -9.25
N PRO A 137 -6.53 -19.88 -8.27
CA PRO A 137 -7.29 -20.78 -7.39
C PRO A 137 -8.49 -20.09 -6.72
N ARG A 138 -8.41 -18.77 -6.52
CA ARG A 138 -9.47 -17.95 -5.92
C ARG A 138 -10.50 -17.43 -6.93
N GLN A 139 -10.20 -17.45 -8.22
CA GLN A 139 -10.99 -16.90 -9.34
C GLN A 139 -11.37 -15.41 -9.13
N VAL A 140 -10.48 -14.68 -8.51
CA VAL A 140 -10.57 -13.24 -8.23
C VAL A 140 -9.17 -12.70 -8.02
N ALA A 141 -8.93 -11.44 -8.39
CA ALA A 141 -7.71 -10.70 -8.07
C ALA A 141 -8.04 -9.45 -7.27
N ASP A 142 -7.04 -8.87 -6.61
CA ASP A 142 -7.22 -7.75 -5.69
C ASP A 142 -6.25 -6.60 -5.99
N LEU A 143 -6.78 -5.39 -6.07
CA LEU A 143 -6.04 -4.13 -6.04
C LEU A 143 -6.37 -3.42 -4.73
N VAL A 144 -5.41 -3.34 -3.81
CA VAL A 144 -5.57 -2.69 -2.52
C VAL A 144 -4.73 -1.42 -2.47
N ASN A 145 -5.36 -0.29 -2.18
CA ASN A 145 -4.70 1.00 -2.08
C ASN A 145 -4.68 1.46 -0.63
N ILE A 146 -3.49 1.79 -0.11
CA ILE A 146 -3.34 2.36 1.23
C ILE A 146 -3.51 3.87 1.15
N SER A 147 -4.66 4.34 1.62
CA SER A 147 -5.01 5.76 1.73
C SER A 147 -4.65 6.30 3.12
N SER A 148 -5.54 7.06 3.74
CA SER A 148 -5.42 7.66 5.07
C SER A 148 -6.76 8.25 5.49
N THR A 149 -6.96 8.48 6.79
CA THR A 149 -8.02 9.39 7.28
C THR A 149 -7.93 10.78 6.64
N ALA A 150 -6.74 11.21 6.18
CA ALA A 150 -6.56 12.45 5.40
C ALA A 150 -7.21 12.41 4.00
N GLY A 151 -7.67 11.25 3.54
CA GLY A 151 -8.50 11.12 2.34
C GLY A 151 -9.98 11.39 2.60
N ARG A 152 -10.40 11.53 3.85
CA ARG A 152 -11.79 11.88 4.25
C ARG A 152 -11.92 13.26 4.87
N VAL A 153 -10.89 13.69 5.60
CA VAL A 153 -10.92 14.99 6.30
C VAL A 153 -9.58 15.69 6.07
N ALA A 154 -9.64 16.80 5.33
CA ALA A 154 -8.50 17.69 5.16
C ALA A 154 -8.28 18.54 6.41
N ARG A 155 -7.00 18.75 6.77
CA ARG A 155 -6.60 19.56 7.92
C ARG A 155 -5.54 20.59 7.54
N PRO A 156 -5.43 21.72 8.24
CA PRO A 156 -4.33 22.65 8.06
C PRO A 156 -2.97 21.93 8.14
N GLY A 157 -2.06 22.30 7.25
CA GLY A 157 -0.75 21.68 7.15
C GLY A 157 -0.70 20.40 6.32
N GLY A 158 -1.83 19.83 5.91
CA GLY A 158 -1.90 18.61 5.12
C GLY A 158 -2.43 18.77 3.69
N SER A 159 -2.39 19.98 3.12
CA SER A 159 -3.08 20.33 1.87
C SER A 159 -2.80 19.36 0.71
N VAL A 160 -1.53 19.19 0.30
CA VAL A 160 -1.19 18.31 -0.83
C VAL A 160 -1.25 16.83 -0.45
N TYR A 161 -0.89 16.48 0.80
CA TYR A 161 -1.11 15.11 1.27
C TYR A 161 -2.59 14.72 1.19
N ALA A 162 -3.50 15.57 1.69
CA ALA A 162 -4.94 15.35 1.56
C ALA A 162 -5.38 15.27 0.10
N LEU A 163 -4.90 16.18 -0.78
CA LEU A 163 -5.17 16.12 -2.22
C LEU A 163 -4.85 14.73 -2.80
N THR A 164 -3.66 14.18 -2.48
CA THR A 164 -3.25 12.86 -2.99
C THR A 164 -4.16 11.74 -2.48
N LYS A 165 -4.62 11.83 -1.22
CA LYS A 165 -5.44 10.77 -0.59
C LYS A 165 -6.93 10.88 -0.94
N PHE A 166 -7.49 12.09 -1.12
CA PHE A 166 -8.83 12.30 -1.67
C PHE A 166 -8.91 11.86 -3.14
N GLY A 167 -7.91 12.25 -3.96
CA GLY A 167 -7.85 11.83 -5.36
C GLY A 167 -7.78 10.32 -5.52
N LEU A 168 -7.11 9.63 -4.61
CA LEU A 168 -7.03 8.17 -4.61
C LEU A 168 -8.41 7.50 -4.45
N ALA A 169 -9.30 8.04 -3.63
CA ALA A 169 -10.64 7.49 -3.46
C ALA A 169 -11.46 7.56 -4.77
N GLY A 170 -11.42 8.71 -5.45
CA GLY A 170 -12.07 8.86 -6.76
C GLY A 170 -11.49 7.95 -7.84
N PHE A 171 -10.16 7.83 -7.91
CA PHE A 171 -9.48 6.90 -8.80
C PHE A 171 -9.88 5.45 -8.51
N ALA A 172 -9.83 5.03 -7.24
CA ALA A 172 -10.14 3.66 -6.85
C ALA A 172 -11.59 3.28 -7.21
N GLU A 173 -12.56 4.18 -6.98
CA GLU A 173 -13.96 3.91 -7.31
C GLU A 173 -14.20 3.81 -8.82
N SER A 174 -13.57 4.67 -9.64
CA SER A 174 -13.67 4.57 -11.10
C SER A 174 -13.10 3.23 -11.59
N VAL A 175 -11.87 2.89 -11.19
CA VAL A 175 -11.22 1.64 -11.59
C VAL A 175 -11.99 0.41 -11.07
N ARG A 176 -12.60 0.50 -9.89
CA ARG A 176 -13.46 -0.58 -9.36
C ARG A 176 -14.63 -0.88 -10.29
N GLN A 177 -15.30 0.14 -10.82
CA GLN A 177 -16.42 -0.03 -11.73
C GLN A 177 -15.96 -0.63 -13.07
N GLU A 178 -14.83 -0.17 -13.61
CA GLU A 178 -14.26 -0.67 -14.86
C GLU A 178 -13.84 -2.15 -14.77
N LEU A 179 -13.27 -2.56 -13.61
CA LEU A 179 -12.69 -3.89 -13.42
C LEU A 179 -13.69 -4.93 -12.84
N GLN A 180 -14.86 -4.50 -12.39
CA GLN A 180 -15.86 -5.39 -11.81
C GLN A 180 -16.22 -6.56 -12.75
N PRO A 181 -16.43 -6.36 -14.08
CA PRO A 181 -16.72 -7.47 -14.99
C PRO A 181 -15.54 -8.45 -15.14
N GLN A 182 -14.31 -8.00 -14.85
CA GLN A 182 -13.09 -8.78 -14.93
C GLN A 182 -12.77 -9.55 -13.62
N ARG A 183 -13.63 -9.42 -12.60
CA ARG A 183 -13.44 -10.03 -11.27
C ARG A 183 -12.15 -9.54 -10.57
N VAL A 184 -11.74 -8.31 -10.80
CA VAL A 184 -10.70 -7.64 -10.02
C VAL A 184 -11.40 -6.74 -9.01
N ARG A 185 -11.20 -7.02 -7.73
CA ARG A 185 -11.74 -6.20 -6.64
C ARG A 185 -10.78 -5.04 -6.37
N VAL A 186 -11.32 -3.86 -6.19
CA VAL A 186 -10.54 -2.67 -5.83
C VAL A 186 -10.97 -2.22 -4.44
N SER A 187 -9.99 -2.02 -3.57
CA SER A 187 -10.20 -1.69 -2.17
C SER A 187 -9.33 -0.52 -1.74
N VAL A 188 -9.84 0.26 -0.80
CA VAL A 188 -9.11 1.35 -0.14
C VAL A 188 -9.06 1.05 1.36
N VAL A 189 -7.86 1.02 1.93
CA VAL A 189 -7.65 0.98 3.37
C VAL A 189 -7.24 2.37 3.82
N GLU A 190 -7.89 2.90 4.85
CA GLU A 190 -7.72 4.27 5.32
C GLU A 190 -7.23 4.30 6.77
N PRO A 191 -5.90 4.19 6.98
CA PRO A 191 -5.35 4.22 8.32
C PRO A 191 -5.49 5.60 8.98
N GLY A 192 -5.72 5.58 10.28
CA GLY A 192 -5.47 6.70 11.16
C GLY A 192 -3.99 6.82 11.50
N THR A 193 -3.71 7.18 12.76
CA THR A 193 -2.34 7.28 13.28
C THR A 193 -1.75 5.89 13.49
N VAL A 194 -0.71 5.57 12.73
CA VAL A 194 0.04 4.31 12.81
C VAL A 194 1.49 4.61 13.19
N ASP A 195 2.06 3.83 14.09
CA ASP A 195 3.48 3.94 14.47
C ASP A 195 4.38 3.44 13.33
N THR A 196 4.88 4.38 12.53
CA THR A 196 5.71 4.09 11.35
C THR A 196 6.75 5.18 11.12
N GLU A 197 7.75 4.87 10.29
CA GLU A 197 8.74 5.87 9.83
C GLU A 197 8.12 7.04 9.03
N LEU A 198 6.85 6.98 8.63
CA LEU A 198 6.21 8.04 7.83
C LEU A 198 6.26 9.41 8.53
N VAL A 199 6.15 9.43 9.86
CA VAL A 199 6.23 10.64 10.68
C VAL A 199 7.65 11.23 10.68
N SER A 200 8.70 10.43 10.46
CA SER A 200 10.08 10.91 10.42
C SER A 200 10.39 11.80 9.20
N HIS A 201 9.57 11.75 8.17
CA HIS A 201 9.68 12.63 7.00
C HIS A 201 9.15 14.05 7.25
N VAL A 202 8.41 14.24 8.34
CA VAL A 202 7.85 15.54 8.71
C VAL A 202 8.94 16.39 9.38
N ARG A 203 9.02 17.68 9.01
CA ARG A 203 9.99 18.64 9.58
C ARG A 203 9.84 18.75 11.11
N ASP A 204 10.95 18.99 11.82
CA ASP A 204 11.03 18.93 13.28
C ASP A 204 9.94 19.76 14.00
N GLY A 205 9.76 21.03 13.68
CA GLY A 205 8.74 21.88 14.33
C GLY A 205 7.30 21.43 14.09
N VAL A 206 7.02 20.88 12.91
CA VAL A 206 5.70 20.32 12.57
C VAL A 206 5.52 18.96 13.24
N ARG A 207 6.59 18.16 13.30
CA ARG A 207 6.61 16.86 13.98
C ARG A 207 6.34 17.00 15.47
N GLU A 208 6.91 18.01 16.14
CA GLU A 208 6.64 18.28 17.55
C GLU A 208 5.19 18.67 17.82
N ALA A 209 4.59 19.48 16.93
CA ALA A 209 3.19 19.87 17.04
C ALA A 209 2.26 18.67 16.81
N ALA A 210 2.52 17.86 15.79
CA ALA A 210 1.80 16.61 15.52
C ALA A 210 2.05 15.57 16.62
N GLY A 211 3.29 15.47 17.12
CA GLY A 211 3.68 14.55 18.19
C GLY A 211 2.93 14.79 19.49
N ARG A 212 2.66 16.05 19.87
CA ARG A 212 1.84 16.36 21.05
C ARG A 212 0.41 15.86 20.93
N GLN A 213 -0.15 15.87 19.73
CA GLN A 213 -1.50 15.34 19.45
C GLN A 213 -1.52 13.82 19.44
N VAL A 214 -0.43 13.19 18.98
CA VAL A 214 -0.27 11.73 18.94
C VAL A 214 0.12 11.16 20.30
N ALA A 215 0.86 11.91 21.14
CA ALA A 215 1.31 11.48 22.47
C ALA A 215 0.15 11.18 23.46
N SER A 216 -1.07 11.59 23.14
CA SER A 216 -2.27 11.34 23.95
C SER A 216 -3.06 10.09 23.56
N ILE A 217 -2.62 9.37 22.54
CA ILE A 217 -3.31 8.17 22.02
C ILE A 217 -2.34 7.00 21.92
N GLU A 218 -2.84 5.77 22.09
CA GLU A 218 -2.11 4.58 21.70
C GLU A 218 -2.23 4.42 20.17
N PRO A 219 -1.12 4.58 19.38
CA PRO A 219 -1.19 4.51 17.93
C PRO A 219 -1.44 3.06 17.48
N LEU A 220 -2.05 2.91 16.31
CA LEU A 220 -2.09 1.62 15.63
C LEU A 220 -0.69 1.11 15.34
N ARG A 221 -0.54 -0.20 15.30
CA ARG A 221 0.67 -0.87 14.81
C ARG A 221 0.54 -1.14 13.31
N PRO A 222 1.64 -1.24 12.57
CA PRO A 222 1.61 -1.65 11.17
C PRO A 222 0.85 -2.96 10.93
N GLU A 223 0.89 -3.88 11.89
CA GLU A 223 0.22 -5.17 11.87
C GLU A 223 -1.31 -5.03 11.84
N ASP A 224 -1.89 -4.03 12.51
CA ASP A 224 -3.34 -3.78 12.50
C ASP A 224 -3.85 -3.46 11.09
N ILE A 225 -3.03 -2.74 10.30
CA ILE A 225 -3.34 -2.43 8.92
C ILE A 225 -3.08 -3.63 8.00
N ALA A 226 -2.03 -4.40 8.27
CA ALA A 226 -1.76 -5.64 7.55
C ALA A 226 -2.91 -6.65 7.74
N ASP A 227 -3.51 -6.71 8.93
CA ASP A 227 -4.67 -7.54 9.22
C ASP A 227 -5.91 -7.08 8.44
N ALA A 228 -6.12 -5.77 8.29
CA ALA A 228 -7.19 -5.23 7.44
C ALA A 228 -7.00 -5.60 5.96
N VAL A 229 -5.76 -5.51 5.44
CA VAL A 229 -5.44 -5.94 4.08
C VAL A 229 -5.68 -7.44 3.92
N SER A 230 -5.19 -8.26 4.85
CA SER A 230 -5.42 -9.71 4.87
C SER A 230 -6.92 -10.04 4.89
N TYR A 231 -7.69 -9.34 5.74
CA TYR A 231 -9.15 -9.52 5.78
C TYR A 231 -9.78 -9.27 4.41
N ILE A 232 -9.40 -8.22 3.69
CA ILE A 232 -9.91 -7.91 2.34
C ILE A 232 -9.62 -9.06 1.38
N VAL A 233 -8.34 -9.38 1.22
CA VAL A 233 -7.88 -10.27 0.15
C VAL A 233 -8.21 -11.74 0.40
N THR A 234 -8.52 -12.14 1.63
CA THR A 234 -8.89 -13.51 1.98
C THR A 234 -10.40 -13.79 1.90
N ARG A 235 -11.23 -12.78 1.60
CA ARG A 235 -12.68 -12.99 1.45
C ARG A 235 -12.99 -13.85 0.21
N ASP A 236 -14.07 -14.60 0.33
CA ASP A 236 -14.62 -15.35 -0.80
C ASP A 236 -14.82 -14.42 -2.01
N ARG A 237 -14.69 -14.96 -3.23
CA ARG A 237 -14.79 -14.18 -4.49
C ARG A 237 -16.07 -13.35 -4.62
N ARG A 238 -17.18 -13.75 -3.98
CA ARG A 238 -18.46 -13.04 -4.02
C ARG A 238 -18.49 -11.80 -3.10
N VAL A 239 -17.48 -11.64 -2.23
CA VAL A 239 -17.42 -10.56 -1.25
C VAL A 239 -16.35 -9.56 -1.69
N ALA A 240 -16.75 -8.34 -1.96
CA ALA A 240 -15.85 -7.21 -2.17
C ALA A 240 -15.95 -6.26 -0.97
N VAL A 241 -14.84 -6.03 -0.30
CA VAL A 241 -14.72 -5.02 0.76
C VAL A 241 -14.07 -3.81 0.12
N ASN A 242 -14.85 -2.78 -0.18
CA ASN A 242 -14.36 -1.67 -0.99
C ASN A 242 -13.61 -0.63 -0.16
N GLU A 243 -14.01 -0.43 1.10
CA GLU A 243 -13.36 0.54 1.99
C GLU A 243 -13.27 -0.01 3.41
N ILE A 244 -12.12 0.21 4.06
CA ILE A 244 -11.94 -0.03 5.49
C ILE A 244 -11.23 1.18 6.11
N LEU A 245 -11.92 1.84 7.03
CA LEU A 245 -11.36 2.89 7.88
C LEU A 245 -10.92 2.26 9.20
N VAL A 246 -9.63 2.37 9.51
CA VAL A 246 -9.03 1.85 10.76
C VAL A 246 -8.39 3.00 11.53
N ARG A 247 -8.84 3.26 12.75
CA ARG A 247 -8.29 4.31 13.60
C ARG A 247 -7.89 3.74 14.97
N ALA A 248 -6.90 4.35 15.62
CA ALA A 248 -6.72 4.15 17.04
C ALA A 248 -8.03 4.47 17.79
N ALA A 249 -8.36 3.68 18.79
CA ALA A 249 -9.65 3.80 19.47
C ALA A 249 -9.88 5.22 20.07
N GLU A 250 -8.79 5.87 20.48
CA GLU A 250 -8.80 7.21 21.08
C GLU A 250 -8.72 8.35 20.04
N GLN A 251 -8.52 8.01 18.76
CA GLN A 251 -8.41 9.00 17.69
C GLN A 251 -9.79 9.48 17.24
N THR A 252 -10.05 10.77 17.36
CA THR A 252 -11.31 11.36 16.87
C THR A 252 -11.34 11.48 15.35
N TRP A 253 -10.25 12.01 14.76
CA TRP A 253 -10.00 12.13 13.29
C TRP A 253 -8.53 12.28 12.99
#